data_f2fb3f18785d5ead06585973483595a6
#
_entry.id   f2fb3f18785d5ead06585973483595a6
#
_cell.length_a   1.000
_cell.length_b   1.000
_cell.length_c   1.000
_cell.angle_alpha   90.00
_cell.angle_beta   90.00
_cell.angle_gamma   90.00
#
_symmetry.space_group_name_H-M   'P 1'
#
loop_
_entity.id
_entity.type
_entity.pdbx_description
1 polymer ?
#
loop_
_entity_poly.entity_id
_entity_poly.type
_entity_poly.pdbx_seq_one_letter_code
_entity_poly.pdbx_strand_id
1 'polypeptide(L)'
;MKTIIGKDKNDLGRLAADDAAARICAAIAANGEARVVFASAASQFEFIEALLTHKEIDWSKVCGFHLDEYVGLPADHPASFRRFLRERLLAKLPCPVKGFTFVGGDAPDTAAECARLESLLREKPIDLACIGIGENGHIAFNDPPADFETKAAYAVVNLDEVCRRQQVGEGWFPDLAAVPTQAFSMTVPQILAAKAIVVIVPDARKAEAVKRTVEDAVSPTVPATALKTHADCALYLDPPAAVLLSK
;
A
#
# COMPACT_ATOMS: atom_id res chain seq x y z
N MET A 1 -13.60 -8.18 -6.71
CA MET A 1 -12.69 -7.08 -7.08
C MET A 1 -13.13 -6.47 -8.41
N LYS A 2 -13.27 -5.14 -8.49
CA LYS A 2 -13.64 -4.40 -9.71
C LYS A 2 -12.35 -3.85 -10.35
N THR A 3 -12.18 -4.03 -11.68
CA THR A 3 -11.03 -3.48 -12.42
C THR A 3 -11.45 -2.25 -13.20
N ILE A 4 -10.69 -1.15 -13.06
CA ILE A 4 -10.91 0.13 -13.73
C ILE A 4 -9.62 0.50 -14.46
N ILE A 5 -9.72 0.78 -15.77
CA ILE A 5 -8.58 1.16 -16.59
C ILE A 5 -8.72 2.64 -16.95
N GLY A 6 -7.78 3.45 -16.49
CA GLY A 6 -7.65 4.86 -16.85
C GLY A 6 -7.12 5.02 -18.26
N LYS A 7 -7.16 6.24 -18.80
CA LYS A 7 -6.62 6.57 -20.13
C LYS A 7 -5.10 6.58 -20.15
N ASP A 8 -4.51 6.94 -19.04
CA ASP A 8 -3.07 7.02 -18.78
C ASP A 8 -2.82 6.96 -17.26
N LYS A 9 -1.57 7.09 -16.85
CA LYS A 9 -1.14 7.03 -15.46
C LYS A 9 -1.75 8.16 -14.61
N ASN A 10 -1.91 9.37 -15.17
CA ASN A 10 -2.52 10.49 -14.44
C ASN A 10 -4.02 10.27 -14.24
N ASP A 11 -4.72 9.79 -15.28
CA ASP A 11 -6.15 9.47 -15.18
C ASP A 11 -6.41 8.29 -14.21
N LEU A 12 -5.53 7.28 -14.20
CA LEU A 12 -5.54 6.23 -13.18
C LEU A 12 -5.45 6.82 -11.78
N GLY A 13 -4.43 7.67 -11.53
CA GLY A 13 -4.21 8.32 -10.24
C GLY A 13 -5.43 9.15 -9.81
N ARG A 14 -6.02 9.91 -10.73
CA ARG A 14 -7.22 10.69 -10.49
C ARG A 14 -8.43 9.81 -10.14
N LEU A 15 -8.71 8.76 -10.94
CA LEU A 15 -9.84 7.86 -10.69
C LEU A 15 -9.73 7.14 -9.34
N ALA A 16 -8.53 6.69 -8.98
CA ALA A 16 -8.27 6.08 -7.68
C ALA A 16 -8.41 7.09 -6.53
N ALA A 17 -7.97 8.34 -6.74
CA ALA A 17 -8.10 9.40 -5.75
C ALA A 17 -9.56 9.84 -5.53
N ASP A 18 -10.35 9.95 -6.61
CA ASP A 18 -11.79 10.25 -6.54
C ASP A 18 -12.52 9.19 -5.66
N ASP A 19 -12.23 7.89 -5.87
CA ASP A 19 -12.81 6.80 -5.07
C ASP A 19 -12.31 6.84 -3.62
N ALA A 20 -11.01 7.01 -3.40
CA ALA A 20 -10.44 7.09 -2.06
C ALA A 20 -11.00 8.30 -1.28
N ALA A 21 -11.10 9.48 -1.90
CA ALA A 21 -11.66 10.67 -1.29
C ALA A 21 -13.12 10.48 -0.87
N ALA A 22 -13.94 9.90 -1.75
CA ALA A 22 -15.34 9.59 -1.43
C ALA A 22 -15.46 8.65 -0.21
N ARG A 23 -14.61 7.60 -0.15
CA ARG A 23 -14.60 6.65 0.97
C ARG A 23 -14.12 7.29 2.28
N ILE A 24 -13.06 8.13 2.22
CA ILE A 24 -12.57 8.88 3.38
C ILE A 24 -13.68 9.80 3.92
N CYS A 25 -14.33 10.58 3.05
CA CYS A 25 -15.42 11.46 3.44
C CYS A 25 -16.61 10.68 4.03
N ALA A 26 -16.97 9.54 3.43
CA ALA A 26 -18.04 8.68 3.95
C ALA A 26 -17.69 8.11 5.34
N ALA A 27 -16.45 7.66 5.55
CA ALA A 27 -15.98 7.18 6.86
C ALA A 27 -16.02 8.29 7.92
N ILE A 28 -15.56 9.50 7.58
CA ILE A 28 -15.62 10.67 8.47
C ILE A 28 -17.08 11.01 8.83
N ALA A 29 -17.96 10.99 7.85
CA ALA A 29 -19.38 11.27 8.10
C ALA A 29 -20.04 10.23 9.00
N ALA A 30 -19.70 8.95 8.82
CA ALA A 30 -20.29 7.84 9.58
C ALA A 30 -19.69 7.70 11.01
N ASN A 31 -18.38 7.91 11.16
CA ASN A 31 -17.64 7.54 12.38
C ASN A 31 -16.99 8.75 13.09
N GLY A 32 -17.05 9.95 12.51
CA GLY A 32 -16.34 11.15 13.00
C GLY A 32 -14.84 11.16 12.68
N GLU A 33 -14.31 10.09 12.10
CA GLU A 33 -12.91 9.93 11.67
C GLU A 33 -12.81 8.90 10.54
N ALA A 34 -11.69 8.91 9.79
CA ALA A 34 -11.34 7.87 8.84
C ALA A 34 -9.98 7.28 9.19
N ARG A 35 -9.86 5.95 9.22
CA ARG A 35 -8.62 5.20 9.43
C ARG A 35 -8.14 4.66 8.09
N VAL A 36 -7.01 5.19 7.61
CA VAL A 36 -6.54 4.96 6.23
C VAL A 36 -5.12 4.43 6.21
N VAL A 37 -4.90 3.30 5.53
CA VAL A 37 -3.57 2.76 5.26
C VAL A 37 -3.04 3.34 3.96
N PHE A 38 -1.79 3.81 3.97
CA PHE A 38 -1.10 4.36 2.81
C PHE A 38 0.16 3.54 2.49
N ALA A 39 0.25 3.11 1.23
CA ALA A 39 1.46 2.54 0.66
C ALA A 39 2.46 3.63 0.25
N SER A 40 3.72 3.24 0.11
CA SER A 40 4.85 4.10 -0.23
C SER A 40 5.65 3.50 -1.37
N ALA A 41 5.32 3.86 -2.59
CA ALA A 41 6.04 3.40 -3.78
C ALA A 41 5.90 4.41 -4.92
N ALA A 42 6.72 4.28 -5.97
CA ALA A 42 6.61 5.11 -7.17
C ALA A 42 5.23 5.02 -7.83
N SER A 43 4.55 3.87 -7.71
CA SER A 43 3.18 3.67 -8.20
C SER A 43 2.13 4.58 -7.54
N GLN A 44 2.45 5.18 -6.40
CA GLN A 44 1.51 6.01 -5.63
C GLN A 44 1.63 7.51 -5.95
N PHE A 45 2.58 7.94 -6.77
CA PHE A 45 2.84 9.37 -6.99
C PHE A 45 1.61 10.10 -7.52
N GLU A 46 1.06 9.67 -8.66
CA GLU A 46 -0.07 10.33 -9.31
C GLU A 46 -1.35 10.23 -8.47
N PHE A 47 -1.52 9.12 -7.77
CA PHE A 47 -2.64 8.94 -6.83
C PHE A 47 -2.56 9.93 -5.66
N ILE A 48 -1.39 10.05 -5.01
CA ILE A 48 -1.22 10.98 -3.88
C ILE A 48 -1.37 12.43 -4.36
N GLU A 49 -0.78 12.80 -5.49
CA GLU A 49 -0.90 14.15 -6.05
C GLU A 49 -2.37 14.50 -6.36
N ALA A 50 -3.13 13.57 -6.93
CA ALA A 50 -4.54 13.76 -7.18
C ALA A 50 -5.34 13.84 -5.87
N LEU A 51 -5.06 12.94 -4.90
CA LEU A 51 -5.77 12.91 -3.61
C LEU A 51 -5.61 14.22 -2.82
N LEU A 52 -4.45 14.87 -2.91
CA LEU A 52 -4.18 16.16 -2.28
C LEU A 52 -5.00 17.32 -2.88
N THR A 53 -5.61 17.16 -4.05
CA THR A 53 -6.49 18.17 -4.66
C THR A 53 -7.91 18.15 -4.12
N HIS A 54 -8.30 17.08 -3.41
CA HIS A 54 -9.64 16.88 -2.84
C HIS A 54 -9.85 17.72 -1.58
N LYS A 55 -10.41 18.92 -1.76
CA LYS A 55 -10.63 19.90 -0.68
C LYS A 55 -11.75 19.51 0.27
N GLU A 56 -12.60 18.58 -0.12
CA GLU A 56 -13.69 18.03 0.69
C GLU A 56 -13.22 17.10 1.82
N ILE A 57 -11.97 16.62 1.76
CA ILE A 57 -11.40 15.77 2.81
C ILE A 57 -11.02 16.64 4.02
N ASP A 58 -11.67 16.40 5.16
CA ASP A 58 -11.25 16.96 6.45
C ASP A 58 -10.08 16.15 7.02
N TRP A 59 -8.87 16.51 6.61
CA TRP A 59 -7.65 15.82 7.02
C TRP A 59 -7.44 15.80 8.53
N SER A 60 -7.97 16.78 9.28
CA SER A 60 -7.88 16.79 10.74
C SER A 60 -8.65 15.63 11.41
N LYS A 61 -9.45 14.89 10.65
CA LYS A 61 -10.18 13.68 11.06
C LYS A 61 -9.62 12.39 10.49
N VAL A 62 -8.51 12.44 9.75
CA VAL A 62 -7.86 11.26 9.17
C VAL A 62 -6.80 10.73 10.13
N CYS A 63 -6.87 9.43 10.44
CA CYS A 63 -5.85 8.66 11.14
C CYS A 63 -5.11 7.80 10.10
N GLY A 64 -3.90 8.19 9.72
CA GLY A 64 -3.09 7.47 8.75
C GLY A 64 -2.29 6.32 9.38
N PHE A 65 -2.12 5.25 8.61
CA PHE A 65 -1.30 4.09 8.96
C PHE A 65 -0.34 3.78 7.82
N HIS A 66 0.90 3.47 8.19
CA HIS A 66 1.95 3.08 7.26
C HIS A 66 1.81 1.60 6.92
N LEU A 67 1.88 1.23 5.63
CA LEU A 67 1.70 -0.14 5.18
C LEU A 67 2.89 -1.03 5.54
N ASP A 68 4.11 -0.55 5.30
CA ASP A 68 5.35 -1.32 5.36
C ASP A 68 6.59 -0.42 5.47
N GLU A 69 7.71 -0.95 5.93
CA GLU A 69 9.01 -0.25 5.99
C GLU A 69 10.17 -1.25 6.11
N TYR A 70 11.31 -0.90 5.58
CA TYR A 70 12.53 -1.71 5.72
C TYR A 70 13.00 -1.79 7.18
N VAL A 71 13.46 -2.98 7.59
CA VAL A 71 14.13 -3.15 8.87
C VAL A 71 15.55 -2.56 8.82
N GLY A 72 15.91 -1.82 9.86
CA GLY A 72 17.25 -1.21 10.01
C GLY A 72 17.44 0.09 9.23
N LEU A 73 16.43 0.58 8.49
CA LEU A 73 16.56 1.80 7.70
C LEU A 73 16.16 3.03 8.53
N PRO A 74 17.05 4.05 8.68
CA PRO A 74 16.72 5.30 9.37
C PRO A 74 15.61 6.08 8.66
N ALA A 75 14.83 6.85 9.44
CA ALA A 75 13.67 7.57 8.92
C ALA A 75 13.99 8.70 7.92
N ASP A 76 15.23 9.17 7.88
CA ASP A 76 15.75 10.20 6.98
C ASP A 76 16.47 9.62 5.75
N HIS A 77 16.66 8.30 5.69
CA HIS A 77 17.25 7.64 4.53
C HIS A 77 16.43 7.93 3.27
N PRO A 78 17.06 8.20 2.11
CA PRO A 78 16.34 8.51 0.86
C PRO A 78 15.31 7.45 0.45
N ALA A 79 15.57 6.17 0.72
CA ALA A 79 14.68 5.07 0.42
C ALA A 79 13.68 4.74 1.55
N SER A 80 13.67 5.48 2.68
CA SER A 80 12.70 5.24 3.75
C SER A 80 11.29 5.60 3.29
N PHE A 81 10.36 4.67 3.48
CA PHE A 81 8.96 4.88 3.21
C PHE A 81 8.33 5.89 4.18
N ARG A 82 8.88 6.01 5.41
CA ARG A 82 8.51 7.10 6.35
C ARG A 82 8.85 8.46 5.75
N ARG A 83 10.03 8.61 5.14
CA ARG A 83 10.42 9.84 4.45
C ARG A 83 9.50 10.12 3.27
N PHE A 84 9.22 9.12 2.45
CA PHE A 84 8.30 9.23 1.33
C PHE A 84 6.95 9.82 1.77
N LEU A 85 6.29 9.23 2.78
CA LEU A 85 4.99 9.70 3.26
C LEU A 85 5.05 11.08 3.90
N ARG A 86 6.13 11.40 4.63
CA ARG A 86 6.31 12.74 5.19
C ARG A 86 6.42 13.80 4.09
N GLU A 87 7.24 13.57 3.07
CA GLU A 87 7.52 14.57 2.03
C GLU A 87 6.42 14.62 0.95
N ARG A 88 5.85 13.48 0.58
CA ARG A 88 4.92 13.37 -0.55
C ARG A 88 3.46 13.54 -0.16
N LEU A 89 3.10 13.18 1.07
CA LEU A 89 1.73 13.29 1.58
C LEU A 89 1.65 14.36 2.68
N LEU A 90 2.23 14.10 3.85
CA LEU A 90 1.93 14.88 5.04
C LEU A 90 2.38 16.35 4.95
N ALA A 91 3.54 16.63 4.34
CA ALA A 91 4.05 18.00 4.18
C ALA A 91 3.24 18.85 3.21
N LYS A 92 2.40 18.21 2.36
CA LYS A 92 1.58 18.90 1.36
C LYS A 92 0.12 19.05 1.76
N LEU A 93 -0.28 18.52 2.92
CA LEU A 93 -1.64 18.64 3.41
C LEU A 93 -1.99 20.07 3.83
N PRO A 94 -3.24 20.51 3.64
CA PRO A 94 -3.69 21.85 4.03
C PRO A 94 -3.74 22.04 5.55
N CYS A 95 -3.81 20.95 6.31
CA CYS A 95 -3.76 20.94 7.78
C CYS A 95 -3.18 19.59 8.27
N PRO A 96 -2.67 19.51 9.49
CA PRO A 96 -2.21 18.25 10.07
C PRO A 96 -3.33 17.21 10.12
N VAL A 97 -2.98 15.94 9.89
CA VAL A 97 -3.89 14.80 10.15
C VAL A 97 -4.15 14.63 11.63
N LYS A 98 -5.23 13.95 12.02
CA LYS A 98 -5.54 13.61 13.41
C LYS A 98 -4.42 12.82 14.06
N GLY A 99 -3.77 11.93 13.33
CA GLY A 99 -2.61 11.15 13.72
C GLY A 99 -2.06 10.36 12.57
N PHE A 100 -0.77 9.99 12.63
CA PHE A 100 -0.14 9.11 11.66
C PHE A 100 0.74 8.08 12.35
N THR A 101 0.40 6.81 12.21
CA THR A 101 1.14 5.69 12.78
C THR A 101 2.17 5.21 11.76
N PHE A 102 3.43 5.61 11.97
CA PHE A 102 4.55 5.10 11.18
C PHE A 102 5.04 3.75 11.71
N VAL A 103 5.55 2.92 10.80
CA VAL A 103 6.36 1.75 11.13
C VAL A 103 7.77 2.23 11.50
N GLY A 104 8.25 1.88 12.67
CA GLY A 104 9.60 2.19 13.14
C GLY A 104 10.64 1.26 12.52
N GLY A 105 11.06 1.52 11.26
CA GLY A 105 12.02 0.66 10.56
C GLY A 105 13.34 0.46 11.28
N ASP A 106 13.78 1.45 12.07
CA ASP A 106 14.98 1.44 12.90
C ASP A 106 14.71 1.06 14.37
N ALA A 107 13.54 0.50 14.68
CA ALA A 107 13.23 0.02 16.02
C ALA A 107 14.22 -1.07 16.46
N PRO A 108 14.78 -0.97 17.68
CA PRO A 108 15.80 -1.92 18.18
C PRO A 108 15.21 -3.31 18.45
N ASP A 109 13.91 -3.39 18.71
CA ASP A 109 13.17 -4.64 18.92
C ASP A 109 12.00 -4.70 17.92
N THR A 110 12.17 -5.52 16.91
CA THR A 110 11.20 -5.69 15.84
C THR A 110 9.90 -6.35 16.31
N ALA A 111 9.97 -7.25 17.29
CA ALA A 111 8.79 -7.91 17.85
C ALA A 111 7.95 -6.92 18.66
N ALA A 112 8.60 -6.08 19.49
CA ALA A 112 7.93 -5.01 20.23
C ALA A 112 7.27 -4.00 19.28
N GLU A 113 7.92 -3.66 18.14
CA GLU A 113 7.34 -2.76 17.14
C GLU A 113 6.12 -3.37 16.46
N CYS A 114 6.17 -4.65 16.05
CA CYS A 114 5.00 -5.34 15.52
C CYS A 114 3.84 -5.35 16.53
N ALA A 115 4.11 -5.64 17.80
CA ALA A 115 3.09 -5.64 18.85
C ALA A 115 2.48 -4.23 19.06
N ARG A 116 3.30 -3.17 19.03
CA ARG A 116 2.83 -1.77 19.11
C ARG A 116 1.88 -1.44 17.97
N LEU A 117 2.28 -1.75 16.73
CA LEU A 117 1.48 -1.50 15.53
C LEU A 117 0.17 -2.29 15.56
N GLU A 118 0.23 -3.56 15.95
CA GLU A 118 -0.95 -4.41 16.09
C GLU A 118 -1.94 -3.86 17.12
N SER A 119 -1.45 -3.43 18.29
CA SER A 119 -2.30 -2.81 19.32
C SER A 119 -3.08 -1.62 18.78
N LEU A 120 -2.42 -0.72 18.05
CA LEU A 120 -3.05 0.46 17.46
C LEU A 120 -4.07 0.11 16.35
N LEU A 121 -3.78 -0.93 15.54
CA LEU A 121 -4.72 -1.37 14.51
C LEU A 121 -5.98 -2.01 15.09
N ARG A 122 -5.84 -2.77 16.17
CA ARG A 122 -6.97 -3.47 16.81
C ARG A 122 -7.94 -2.57 17.57
N GLU A 123 -7.59 -1.29 17.83
CA GLU A 123 -8.50 -0.34 18.48
C GLU A 123 -9.81 -0.16 17.72
N LYS A 124 -9.72 -0.05 16.39
CA LYS A 124 -10.88 0.12 15.49
C LYS A 124 -10.54 -0.45 14.11
N PRO A 125 -11.53 -0.86 13.30
CA PRO A 125 -11.31 -1.28 11.93
C PRO A 125 -10.64 -0.19 11.07
N ILE A 126 -9.86 -0.60 10.07
CA ILE A 126 -9.39 0.26 8.99
C ILE A 126 -10.55 0.50 8.02
N ASP A 127 -10.80 1.76 7.68
CA ASP A 127 -11.89 2.12 6.76
C ASP A 127 -11.44 1.95 5.30
N LEU A 128 -10.17 2.29 4.99
CA LEU A 128 -9.64 2.21 3.64
C LEU A 128 -8.16 1.79 3.65
N ALA A 129 -7.79 0.88 2.75
CA ALA A 129 -6.40 0.59 2.43
C ALA A 129 -6.07 1.02 1.00
N CYS A 130 -5.11 1.95 0.83
CA CYS A 130 -4.57 2.39 -0.46
C CYS A 130 -3.23 1.68 -0.67
N ILE A 131 -3.19 0.72 -1.60
CA ILE A 131 -2.05 -0.19 -1.80
C ILE A 131 -1.64 -0.31 -3.27
N GLY A 132 -0.51 -0.96 -3.52
CA GLY A 132 -0.06 -1.36 -4.86
C GLY A 132 0.13 -2.87 -4.98
N ILE A 133 0.61 -3.32 -6.17
CA ILE A 133 1.03 -4.70 -6.43
C ILE A 133 2.49 -4.67 -6.94
N GLY A 134 3.32 -5.54 -6.39
CA GLY A 134 4.71 -5.72 -6.83
C GLY A 134 4.83 -6.52 -8.13
N GLU A 135 6.02 -6.53 -8.73
CA GLU A 135 6.27 -7.22 -10.02
C GLU A 135 6.11 -8.74 -9.93
N ASN A 136 6.36 -9.34 -8.75
CA ASN A 136 6.14 -10.77 -8.47
C ASN A 136 4.71 -11.07 -7.94
N GLY A 137 3.82 -10.06 -7.87
CA GLY A 137 2.45 -10.20 -7.35
C GLY A 137 2.34 -10.03 -5.83
N HIS A 138 3.39 -9.55 -5.14
CA HIS A 138 3.27 -9.24 -3.71
C HIS A 138 2.34 -8.04 -3.45
N ILE A 139 1.77 -7.98 -2.25
CA ILE A 139 1.11 -6.80 -1.68
C ILE A 139 1.77 -6.46 -0.34
N ALA A 140 2.06 -5.19 -0.08
CA ALA A 140 3.05 -4.77 0.90
C ALA A 140 4.36 -5.53 0.64
N PHE A 141 5.07 -5.99 1.65
CA PHE A 141 6.22 -6.89 1.47
C PHE A 141 5.88 -8.38 1.69
N ASN A 142 4.61 -8.77 1.47
CA ASN A 142 4.25 -10.19 1.51
C ASN A 142 4.63 -10.87 0.18
N ASP A 143 5.90 -11.24 0.05
CA ASP A 143 6.46 -11.94 -1.11
C ASP A 143 5.92 -13.39 -1.24
N PRO A 144 5.89 -13.96 -2.46
CA PRO A 144 5.49 -15.37 -2.67
C PRO A 144 6.44 -16.38 -1.98
N PRO A 145 5.92 -17.45 -1.32
CA PRO A 145 4.51 -17.64 -0.96
C PRO A 145 4.14 -16.88 0.30
N ALA A 146 3.10 -16.06 0.24
CA ALA A 146 2.64 -15.30 1.39
C ALA A 146 1.83 -16.15 2.38
N ASP A 147 1.89 -15.80 3.67
CA ASP A 147 1.07 -16.44 4.69
C ASP A 147 -0.34 -15.82 4.74
N PHE A 148 -1.34 -16.55 4.24
CA PHE A 148 -2.74 -16.14 4.28
C PHE A 148 -3.46 -16.51 5.59
N GLU A 149 -2.81 -17.29 6.47
CA GLU A 149 -3.42 -17.82 7.68
C GLU A 149 -2.96 -17.12 8.96
N THR A 150 -1.92 -16.28 8.86
CA THR A 150 -1.38 -15.56 10.02
C THR A 150 -2.45 -14.71 10.70
N LYS A 151 -2.40 -14.64 12.04
CA LYS A 151 -3.26 -13.78 12.85
C LYS A 151 -2.59 -12.45 13.23
N ALA A 152 -1.30 -12.31 12.96
CA ALA A 152 -0.56 -11.09 13.22
C ALA A 152 -1.01 -9.99 12.26
N ALA A 153 -1.08 -8.75 12.75
CA ALA A 153 -1.39 -7.59 11.90
C ALA A 153 -0.17 -7.12 11.12
N TYR A 154 1.01 -7.17 11.74
CA TYR A 154 2.31 -6.92 11.13
C TYR A 154 3.26 -8.07 11.39
N ALA A 155 4.14 -8.32 10.46
CA ALA A 155 5.22 -9.29 10.58
C ALA A 155 6.53 -8.72 10.03
N VAL A 156 7.65 -9.22 10.54
CA VAL A 156 8.95 -9.06 9.88
C VAL A 156 9.07 -10.18 8.86
N VAL A 157 9.32 -9.80 7.61
CA VAL A 157 9.44 -10.72 6.47
C VAL A 157 10.82 -10.64 5.86
N ASN A 158 11.29 -11.74 5.28
CA ASN A 158 12.49 -11.74 4.46
C ASN A 158 12.09 -11.36 3.02
N LEU A 159 12.81 -10.40 2.44
CA LEU A 159 12.57 -9.95 1.09
C LEU A 159 13.20 -10.91 0.08
N ASP A 160 12.46 -11.33 -0.92
CA ASP A 160 13.00 -12.12 -2.01
C ASP A 160 13.90 -11.26 -2.93
N GLU A 161 14.71 -11.94 -3.76
CA GLU A 161 15.65 -11.25 -4.65
C GLU A 161 14.90 -10.45 -5.74
N VAL A 162 13.75 -10.93 -6.21
CA VAL A 162 12.94 -10.23 -7.24
C VAL A 162 12.42 -8.92 -6.66
N CYS A 163 11.85 -8.95 -5.45
CA CYS A 163 11.40 -7.77 -4.72
C CYS A 163 12.55 -6.77 -4.52
N ARG A 164 13.72 -7.25 -4.05
CA ARG A 164 14.90 -6.38 -3.83
C ARG A 164 15.42 -5.79 -5.15
N ARG A 165 15.46 -6.55 -6.25
CA ARG A 165 15.84 -6.07 -7.58
C ARG A 165 14.87 -5.01 -8.10
N GLN A 166 13.57 -5.13 -7.83
CA GLN A 166 12.59 -4.09 -8.16
C GLN A 166 12.97 -2.76 -7.50
N GLN A 167 13.40 -2.76 -6.23
CA GLN A 167 13.78 -1.53 -5.51
C GLN A 167 15.01 -0.85 -6.12
N VAL A 168 15.97 -1.63 -6.60
CA VAL A 168 17.11 -1.11 -7.38
C VAL A 168 16.63 -0.55 -8.73
N GLY A 169 15.77 -1.28 -9.45
CA GLY A 169 15.22 -0.87 -10.73
C GLY A 169 14.36 0.41 -10.66
N GLU A 170 13.73 0.66 -9.51
CA GLU A 170 12.98 1.89 -9.22
C GLU A 170 13.89 3.05 -8.76
N GLY A 171 15.20 2.81 -8.58
CA GLY A 171 16.19 3.83 -8.23
C GLY A 171 16.26 4.19 -6.74
N TRP A 172 15.63 3.40 -5.86
CA TRP A 172 15.67 3.62 -4.41
C TRP A 172 17.00 3.26 -3.78
N PHE A 173 17.72 2.28 -4.36
CA PHE A 173 19.03 1.82 -3.90
C PHE A 173 20.02 1.72 -5.07
N PRO A 174 21.32 1.96 -4.83
CA PRO A 174 22.31 1.91 -5.89
C PRO A 174 22.58 0.50 -6.43
N ASP A 175 22.43 -0.51 -5.59
CA ASP A 175 22.66 -1.92 -5.92
C ASP A 175 21.89 -2.85 -4.97
N LEU A 176 21.90 -4.16 -5.26
CA LEU A 176 21.20 -5.18 -4.49
C LEU A 176 21.75 -5.34 -3.06
N ALA A 177 23.06 -5.11 -2.85
CA ALA A 177 23.67 -5.26 -1.54
C ALA A 177 23.21 -4.16 -0.57
N ALA A 178 22.88 -2.99 -1.09
CA ALA A 178 22.36 -1.86 -0.32
C ALA A 178 20.90 -2.04 0.09
N VAL A 179 20.12 -2.91 -0.58
CA VAL A 179 18.72 -3.15 -0.23
C VAL A 179 18.65 -4.02 1.03
N PRO A 180 17.94 -3.60 2.10
CA PRO A 180 17.73 -4.43 3.27
C PRO A 180 17.16 -5.80 2.91
N THR A 181 17.50 -6.81 3.71
CA THR A 181 17.03 -8.19 3.50
C THR A 181 15.71 -8.48 4.21
N GLN A 182 15.29 -7.59 5.11
CA GLN A 182 14.08 -7.73 5.90
C GLN A 182 13.26 -6.45 5.88
N ALA A 183 11.95 -6.60 6.03
CA ALA A 183 11.01 -5.50 6.17
C ALA A 183 9.90 -5.82 7.17
N PHE A 184 9.36 -4.78 7.78
CA PHE A 184 8.05 -4.84 8.43
C PHE A 184 6.98 -4.77 7.34
N SER A 185 6.02 -5.66 7.38
CA SER A 185 4.91 -5.70 6.44
C SER A 185 3.59 -5.85 7.16
N MET A 186 2.59 -5.05 6.80
CA MET A 186 1.21 -5.38 7.12
C MET A 186 0.87 -6.70 6.41
N THR A 187 0.29 -7.65 7.13
CA THR A 187 0.01 -8.99 6.60
C THR A 187 -1.17 -9.00 5.62
N VAL A 188 -1.21 -10.00 4.74
CA VAL A 188 -2.33 -10.15 3.78
C VAL A 188 -3.69 -10.19 4.51
N PRO A 189 -3.90 -11.00 5.57
CA PRO A 189 -5.16 -10.99 6.31
C PRO A 189 -5.52 -9.64 6.92
N GLN A 190 -4.52 -8.87 7.39
CA GLN A 190 -4.78 -7.54 7.94
C GLN A 190 -5.17 -6.53 6.86
N ILE A 191 -4.56 -6.59 5.67
CA ILE A 191 -4.96 -5.76 4.52
C ILE A 191 -6.40 -6.09 4.14
N LEU A 192 -6.75 -7.38 4.04
CA LEU A 192 -8.11 -7.83 3.71
C LEU A 192 -9.15 -7.53 4.80
N ALA A 193 -8.73 -7.21 6.02
CA ALA A 193 -9.63 -6.79 7.10
C ALA A 193 -10.07 -5.32 7.00
N ALA A 194 -9.52 -4.52 6.09
CA ALA A 194 -10.01 -3.17 5.80
C ALA A 194 -11.44 -3.23 5.24
N LYS A 195 -12.26 -2.19 5.49
CA LYS A 195 -13.62 -2.14 4.95
C LYS A 195 -13.65 -1.98 3.44
N ALA A 196 -12.65 -1.27 2.90
CA ALA A 196 -12.48 -1.06 1.46
C ALA A 196 -10.99 -1.06 1.08
N ILE A 197 -10.70 -1.47 -0.16
CA ILE A 197 -9.33 -1.48 -0.69
C ILE A 197 -9.31 -0.81 -2.06
N VAL A 198 -8.44 0.18 -2.21
CA VAL A 198 -8.09 0.85 -3.48
C VAL A 198 -6.68 0.42 -3.86
N VAL A 199 -6.56 -0.24 -5.01
CA VAL A 199 -5.30 -0.82 -5.48
C VAL A 199 -4.83 -0.04 -6.70
N ILE A 200 -3.65 0.57 -6.64
CA ILE A 200 -3.09 1.47 -7.66
C ILE A 200 -1.90 0.80 -8.33
N VAL A 201 -2.01 0.45 -9.61
CA VAL A 201 -0.99 -0.33 -10.31
C VAL A 201 -0.76 0.22 -11.73
N PRO A 202 0.08 1.23 -11.88
CA PRO A 202 0.56 1.69 -13.17
C PRO A 202 1.77 0.89 -13.66
N ASP A 203 2.10 1.06 -14.96
CA ASP A 203 3.35 0.65 -15.58
C ASP A 203 3.34 -0.79 -16.15
N ALA A 204 3.91 -0.92 -17.36
CA ALA A 204 4.03 -2.19 -18.09
C ALA A 204 4.79 -3.28 -17.31
N ARG A 205 5.71 -2.89 -16.41
CA ARG A 205 6.44 -3.84 -15.55
C ARG A 205 5.52 -4.65 -14.64
N LYS A 206 4.32 -4.15 -14.39
CA LYS A 206 3.31 -4.81 -13.54
C LYS A 206 2.34 -5.68 -14.34
N ALA A 207 2.39 -5.67 -15.68
CA ALA A 207 1.39 -6.32 -16.53
C ALA A 207 1.23 -7.82 -16.25
N GLU A 208 2.33 -8.55 -16.04
CA GLU A 208 2.28 -9.98 -15.70
C GLU A 208 1.66 -10.23 -14.33
N ALA A 209 2.07 -9.45 -13.32
CA ALA A 209 1.50 -9.53 -11.97
C ALA A 209 0.00 -9.19 -11.97
N VAL A 210 -0.40 -8.18 -12.75
CA VAL A 210 -1.81 -7.79 -12.93
C VAL A 210 -2.61 -8.92 -13.58
N LYS A 211 -2.12 -9.50 -14.68
CA LYS A 211 -2.76 -10.62 -15.33
C LYS A 211 -2.99 -11.76 -14.36
N ARG A 212 -1.94 -12.21 -13.68
CA ARG A 212 -2.03 -13.30 -12.70
C ARG A 212 -2.96 -12.97 -11.55
N THR A 213 -2.95 -11.72 -11.05
CA THR A 213 -3.86 -11.27 -9.99
C THR A 213 -5.33 -11.40 -10.40
N VAL A 214 -5.66 -11.03 -11.63
CA VAL A 214 -7.05 -11.01 -12.12
C VAL A 214 -7.51 -12.40 -12.54
N GLU A 215 -6.67 -13.15 -13.27
CA GLU A 215 -7.07 -14.35 -13.99
C GLU A 215 -6.77 -15.66 -13.23
N ASP A 216 -5.65 -15.76 -12.47
CA ASP A 216 -5.30 -16.99 -11.76
C ASP A 216 -6.25 -17.27 -10.57
N ALA A 217 -6.32 -18.52 -10.12
CA ALA A 217 -6.98 -18.85 -8.86
C ALA A 217 -6.29 -18.17 -7.67
N VAL A 218 -7.03 -17.97 -6.57
CA VAL A 218 -6.46 -17.42 -5.33
C VAL A 218 -5.36 -18.34 -4.82
N SER A 219 -4.15 -17.80 -4.66
CA SER A 219 -2.97 -18.58 -4.27
C SER A 219 -1.94 -17.73 -3.52
N PRO A 220 -1.31 -18.27 -2.46
CA PRO A 220 -0.17 -17.64 -1.80
C PRO A 220 1.03 -17.37 -2.74
N THR A 221 1.14 -18.10 -3.85
CA THR A 221 2.21 -17.91 -4.85
C THR A 221 2.01 -16.68 -5.72
N VAL A 222 0.84 -16.05 -5.66
CA VAL A 222 0.53 -14.73 -6.21
C VAL A 222 -0.30 -13.99 -5.16
N PRO A 223 0.33 -13.38 -4.16
CA PRO A 223 -0.37 -12.84 -2.98
C PRO A 223 -1.49 -11.86 -3.31
N ALA A 224 -1.35 -11.06 -4.36
CA ALA A 224 -2.36 -10.12 -4.82
C ALA A 224 -3.68 -10.81 -5.26
N THR A 225 -3.67 -12.11 -5.57
CA THR A 225 -4.90 -12.86 -5.89
C THR A 225 -5.88 -12.91 -4.72
N ALA A 226 -5.39 -12.78 -3.48
CA ALA A 226 -6.21 -12.69 -2.28
C ALA A 226 -7.19 -11.50 -2.31
N LEU A 227 -6.85 -10.42 -3.00
CA LEU A 227 -7.70 -9.24 -3.17
C LEU A 227 -9.06 -9.57 -3.82
N LYS A 228 -9.14 -10.65 -4.60
CA LYS A 228 -10.38 -11.11 -5.23
C LYS A 228 -11.42 -11.61 -4.22
N THR A 229 -10.99 -12.02 -3.03
CA THR A 229 -11.88 -12.47 -1.95
C THR A 229 -12.52 -11.31 -1.19
N HIS A 230 -11.99 -10.09 -1.35
CA HIS A 230 -12.50 -8.92 -0.65
C HIS A 230 -13.77 -8.37 -1.31
N ALA A 231 -14.80 -8.11 -0.50
CA ALA A 231 -16.11 -7.68 -0.98
C ALA A 231 -16.08 -6.30 -1.67
N ASP A 232 -15.25 -5.37 -1.18
CA ASP A 232 -15.13 -4.00 -1.68
C ASP A 232 -13.67 -3.66 -2.00
N CYS A 233 -13.19 -4.20 -3.13
CA CYS A 233 -11.85 -3.95 -3.66
C CYS A 233 -11.92 -3.45 -5.10
N ALA A 234 -11.28 -2.32 -5.37
CA ALA A 234 -11.15 -1.73 -6.69
C ALA A 234 -9.68 -1.68 -7.14
N LEU A 235 -9.39 -2.23 -8.32
CA LEU A 235 -8.07 -2.25 -8.95
C LEU A 235 -8.04 -1.22 -10.07
N TYR A 236 -7.17 -0.22 -9.93
CA TYR A 236 -6.94 0.86 -10.89
C TYR A 236 -5.66 0.61 -11.67
N LEU A 237 -5.77 0.62 -13.00
CA LEU A 237 -4.71 0.33 -13.96
C LEU A 237 -4.55 1.46 -14.96
N ASP A 238 -3.35 1.62 -15.51
CA ASP A 238 -3.14 2.29 -16.78
C ASP A 238 -3.14 1.27 -17.94
N PRO A 239 -3.23 1.69 -19.20
CA PRO A 239 -3.24 0.78 -20.34
C PRO A 239 -1.98 -0.13 -20.43
N PRO A 240 -0.74 0.37 -20.10
CA PRO A 240 0.44 -0.49 -20.06
C PRO A 240 0.36 -1.62 -19.03
N ALA A 241 -0.16 -1.36 -17.82
CA ALA A 241 -0.33 -2.39 -16.80
C ALA A 241 -1.42 -3.41 -17.17
N ALA A 242 -2.42 -3.01 -17.95
CA ALA A 242 -3.55 -3.84 -18.37
C ALA A 242 -3.30 -4.62 -19.67
N VAL A 243 -2.13 -4.45 -20.33
CA VAL A 243 -1.90 -4.92 -21.72
C VAL A 243 -2.00 -6.43 -21.90
N LEU A 244 -1.79 -7.19 -20.83
CA LEU A 244 -1.83 -8.67 -20.88
C LEU A 244 -3.18 -9.25 -20.39
N LEU A 245 -4.13 -8.42 -19.97
CA LEU A 245 -5.46 -8.90 -19.57
C LEU A 245 -6.22 -9.47 -20.77
N SER A 246 -6.90 -10.61 -20.56
CA SER A 246 -7.83 -11.18 -21.55
C SER A 246 -8.98 -10.19 -21.80
N LYS A 247 -9.40 -10.12 -23.08
CA LYS A 247 -10.51 -9.25 -23.51
C LYS A 247 -11.85 -9.86 -23.13
#